data_884f265fd37f2c2b669db04a3db5a03a
#
_entry.id   884f265fd37f2c2b669db04a3db5a03a
#
_cell.length_a   1.000
_cell.length_b   1.000
_cell.length_c   1.000
_cell.angle_alpha   90.00
_cell.angle_beta   90.00
_cell.angle_gamma   90.00
#
_symmetry.space_group_name_H-M   'P 1'
#
loop_
_entity.id
_entity.type
_entity.pdbx_description
1 polymer ?
#
loop_
_entity_poly.entity_id
_entity_poly.type
_entity_poly.pdbx_seq_one_letter_code
_entity_poly.pdbx_strand_id
1 'polypeptide(L)'
;MAGNQVTVQMESEIGIVGGGLTGVMMAVALSHSSDSVTLITKAQLLPKYRQDDNRTTTIHAAGKAMLEALGIWENLPKPPVPITRIMVAEGPSPAGLAERRQQDFGLTWHDAEQPMAYVVDNAALLDALCDNLATRSVRVIQPATVTGIETAAGKARLACADRELPDFDLVIACDGAKSPLRDSSDLRHFTASHRQTAIVGSLRLERDHENTAFQRFLPDGPIALMPSGDRLASLVWTMPKTAADTIMAASDEAFNQACNAAFGTQLGAMEIIGARLAWPLQPTWMPRLGTDHLLFAGDAGHHLHPLAGQGYNLALADAAILADCISRAHRRGLAAGHPSVRQDYQRGRQVEIAAMTAVTSGLNMIMSYAPNPVAKIAGMGMSLINASPAKNLFRSIARGNVLARASLLSGRLPD
;
A
#
# COMPACT_ATOMS: atom_id res chain seq x y z
N MET A 1 5.27 14.77 52.98
CA MET A 1 4.48 15.52 51.96
C MET A 1 4.92 15.03 50.62
N ALA A 2 4.20 14.09 50.04
CA ALA A 2 4.44 13.59 48.68
C ALA A 2 3.81 14.62 47.71
N GLY A 3 4.63 15.34 46.98
CA GLY A 3 4.16 16.25 45.95
C GLY A 3 3.55 15.44 44.82
N ASN A 4 2.23 15.59 44.62
CA ASN A 4 1.54 15.20 43.38
C ASN A 4 2.17 16.01 42.24
N GLN A 5 3.08 15.42 41.47
CA GLN A 5 3.43 15.92 40.16
C GLN A 5 2.20 15.68 39.25
N VAL A 6 1.40 16.72 39.06
CA VAL A 6 0.42 16.78 37.99
C VAL A 6 1.24 16.79 36.70
N THR A 7 1.35 15.64 36.08
CA THR A 7 1.86 15.54 34.70
C THR A 7 0.84 16.24 33.82
N VAL A 8 1.11 17.50 33.46
CA VAL A 8 0.32 18.20 32.45
C VAL A 8 0.59 17.45 31.14
N GLN A 9 -0.34 16.61 30.72
CA GLN A 9 -0.33 16.03 29.39
C GLN A 9 -0.45 17.18 28.39
N MET A 10 0.60 17.40 27.60
CA MET A 10 0.58 18.38 26.51
C MET A 10 -0.26 17.78 25.40
N GLU A 11 -1.48 18.26 25.24
CA GLU A 11 -2.38 17.90 24.14
C GLU A 11 -1.89 18.62 22.88
N SER A 12 -1.60 17.87 21.82
CA SER A 12 -1.14 18.44 20.54
C SER A 12 -2.28 18.40 19.51
N GLU A 13 -2.30 19.40 18.62
CA GLU A 13 -3.20 19.44 17.47
C GLU A 13 -2.52 18.76 16.27
N ILE A 14 -3.04 17.59 15.86
CA ILE A 14 -2.52 16.83 14.71
C ILE A 14 -3.48 16.93 13.53
N GLY A 15 -3.02 17.47 12.40
CA GLY A 15 -3.76 17.49 11.14
C GLY A 15 -3.34 16.34 10.22
N ILE A 16 -4.30 15.58 9.71
CA ILE A 16 -4.06 14.53 8.71
C ILE A 16 -4.75 14.94 7.42
N VAL A 17 -3.99 15.06 6.33
CA VAL A 17 -4.53 15.48 5.03
C VAL A 17 -4.64 14.29 4.09
N GLY A 18 -5.88 13.94 3.72
CA GLY A 18 -6.19 12.85 2.78
C GLY A 18 -7.21 11.86 3.32
N GLY A 19 -8.32 11.67 2.60
CA GLY A 19 -9.44 10.78 2.97
C GLY A 19 -9.39 9.40 2.30
N GLY A 20 -8.23 8.95 1.83
CA GLY A 20 -8.02 7.59 1.32
C GLY A 20 -7.70 6.60 2.44
N LEU A 21 -7.45 5.33 2.07
CA LEU A 21 -7.11 4.25 3.00
C LEU A 21 -6.01 4.65 3.99
N THR A 22 -4.94 5.29 3.51
CA THR A 22 -3.80 5.70 4.35
C THR A 22 -4.19 6.76 5.37
N GLY A 23 -4.91 7.81 4.95
CA GLY A 23 -5.26 8.92 5.85
C GLY A 23 -6.30 8.52 6.91
N VAL A 24 -7.32 7.75 6.52
CA VAL A 24 -8.31 7.25 7.48
C VAL A 24 -7.67 6.26 8.46
N MET A 25 -6.81 5.35 7.98
CA MET A 25 -6.04 4.45 8.83
C MET A 25 -5.13 5.22 9.81
N MET A 26 -4.43 6.25 9.33
CA MET A 26 -3.60 7.11 10.16
C MET A 26 -4.42 7.78 11.26
N ALA A 27 -5.60 8.32 10.91
CA ALA A 27 -6.51 8.93 11.88
C ALA A 27 -7.00 7.93 12.95
N VAL A 28 -7.35 6.72 12.53
CA VAL A 28 -7.73 5.65 13.47
C VAL A 28 -6.55 5.25 14.35
N ALA A 29 -5.36 5.07 13.80
CA ALA A 29 -4.17 4.68 14.58
C ALA A 29 -3.79 5.74 15.62
N LEU A 30 -3.84 7.02 15.25
CA LEU A 30 -3.48 8.13 16.13
C LEU A 30 -4.60 8.54 17.11
N SER A 31 -5.84 8.14 16.87
CA SER A 31 -6.95 8.40 17.80
C SER A 31 -6.81 7.70 19.16
N HIS A 32 -5.84 6.80 19.30
CA HIS A 32 -5.45 6.16 20.56
C HIS A 32 -4.47 6.99 21.38
N SER A 33 -3.87 8.04 20.80
CA SER A 33 -3.09 9.01 21.53
C SER A 33 -3.99 10.02 22.27
N SER A 34 -3.41 10.77 23.19
CA SER A 34 -4.13 11.85 23.89
C SER A 34 -4.29 13.12 23.07
N ASP A 35 -3.83 13.12 21.81
CA ASP A 35 -3.87 14.30 20.95
C ASP A 35 -5.24 14.56 20.34
N SER A 36 -5.46 15.82 20.00
CA SER A 36 -6.59 16.24 19.17
C SER A 36 -6.26 15.93 17.70
N VAL A 37 -6.94 14.95 17.12
CA VAL A 37 -6.73 14.51 15.75
C VAL A 37 -7.80 15.09 14.82
N THR A 38 -7.37 15.76 13.77
CA THR A 38 -8.26 16.30 12.72
C THR A 38 -7.92 15.67 11.37
N LEU A 39 -8.89 14.97 10.77
CA LEU A 39 -8.80 14.44 9.40
C LEU A 39 -9.41 15.45 8.43
N ILE A 40 -8.62 15.84 7.42
CA ILE A 40 -9.00 16.83 6.41
C ILE A 40 -9.06 16.13 5.05
N THR A 41 -10.22 16.17 4.39
CA THR A 41 -10.42 15.44 3.13
C THR A 41 -11.15 16.24 2.07
N LYS A 42 -10.66 16.16 0.82
CA LYS A 42 -11.24 16.81 -0.34
C LYS A 42 -12.63 16.28 -0.69
N ALA A 43 -12.82 14.98 -0.61
CA ALA A 43 -14.12 14.34 -0.85
C ALA A 43 -14.82 14.04 0.47
N GLN A 44 -16.13 13.92 0.45
CA GLN A 44 -16.86 13.37 1.58
C GLN A 44 -16.45 11.90 1.78
N LEU A 45 -16.21 11.53 3.02
CA LEU A 45 -16.11 10.14 3.43
C LEU A 45 -17.52 9.57 3.33
N LEU A 46 -17.81 8.87 2.25
CA LEU A 46 -19.13 8.29 2.03
C LEU A 46 -19.28 7.04 2.91
N PRO A 47 -20.37 6.96 3.72
CA PRO A 47 -20.60 5.83 4.61
C PRO A 47 -21.19 4.63 3.88
N LYS A 48 -20.77 4.31 2.64
CA LYS A 48 -21.25 3.13 1.92
C LYS A 48 -20.24 2.66 0.88
N TYR A 49 -20.05 1.36 0.87
CA TYR A 49 -19.36 0.54 -0.10
C TYR A 49 -19.49 1.12 -1.52
N ARG A 50 -18.38 1.62 -2.07
CA ARG A 50 -18.31 2.08 -3.45
C ARG A 50 -18.28 0.85 -4.36
N GLN A 51 -19.44 0.48 -4.88
CA GLN A 51 -19.58 -0.67 -5.80
C GLN A 51 -18.73 -0.54 -7.07
N ASP A 52 -18.29 0.69 -7.39
CA ASP A 52 -17.51 0.98 -8.60
C ASP A 52 -15.98 0.85 -8.39
N ASP A 53 -15.50 0.64 -7.17
CA ASP A 53 -14.06 0.47 -6.90
C ASP A 53 -13.69 -1.01 -6.86
N ASN A 54 -13.30 -1.55 -8.00
CA ASN A 54 -12.86 -2.95 -8.14
C ASN A 54 -11.39 -3.17 -7.70
N ARG A 55 -10.76 -2.19 -7.06
CA ARG A 55 -9.38 -2.34 -6.59
C ARG A 55 -9.33 -3.18 -5.33
N THR A 56 -8.23 -3.91 -5.24
CA THR A 56 -7.91 -4.68 -4.04
C THR A 56 -6.53 -4.30 -3.54
N THR A 57 -6.29 -4.55 -2.27
CA THR A 57 -4.97 -4.44 -1.65
C THR A 57 -4.58 -5.76 -1.00
N THR A 58 -3.28 -6.03 -0.96
CA THR A 58 -2.74 -7.19 -0.28
C THR A 58 -2.23 -6.78 1.10
N ILE A 59 -2.73 -7.43 2.14
CA ILE A 59 -2.37 -7.17 3.54
C ILE A 59 -1.60 -8.38 4.07
N HIS A 60 -0.36 -8.19 4.52
CA HIS A 60 0.44 -9.24 5.12
C HIS A 60 0.04 -9.50 6.59
N ALA A 61 0.58 -10.56 7.20
CA ALA A 61 0.21 -10.99 8.54
C ALA A 61 0.35 -9.89 9.62
N ALA A 62 1.42 -9.08 9.57
CA ALA A 62 1.60 -7.97 10.51
C ALA A 62 0.56 -6.85 10.29
N GLY A 63 0.19 -6.56 9.03
CA GLY A 63 -0.90 -5.63 8.73
C GLY A 63 -2.25 -6.13 9.23
N LYS A 64 -2.52 -7.44 9.11
CA LYS A 64 -3.71 -8.08 9.69
C LYS A 64 -3.74 -7.90 11.21
N ALA A 65 -2.64 -8.20 11.89
CA ALA A 65 -2.55 -8.04 13.36
C ALA A 65 -2.82 -6.59 13.81
N MET A 66 -2.36 -5.59 13.05
CA MET A 66 -2.69 -4.19 13.28
C MET A 66 -4.19 -3.91 13.14
N LEU A 67 -4.82 -4.41 12.06
CA LEU A 67 -6.24 -4.21 11.82
C LEU A 67 -7.11 -4.92 12.87
N GLU A 68 -6.68 -6.09 13.37
CA GLU A 68 -7.30 -6.80 14.49
C GLU A 68 -7.20 -5.98 15.78
N ALA A 69 -6.00 -5.49 16.12
CA ALA A 69 -5.79 -4.66 17.33
C ALA A 69 -6.62 -3.37 17.34
N LEU A 70 -6.90 -2.82 16.15
CA LEU A 70 -7.73 -1.64 15.98
C LEU A 70 -9.24 -1.95 15.88
N GLY A 71 -9.63 -3.24 15.88
CA GLY A 71 -11.04 -3.66 15.78
C GLY A 71 -11.64 -3.45 14.39
N ILE A 72 -10.82 -3.50 13.33
CA ILE A 72 -11.25 -3.28 11.94
C ILE A 72 -11.45 -4.61 11.21
N TRP A 73 -10.57 -5.58 11.44
CA TRP A 73 -10.50 -6.82 10.66
C TRP A 73 -11.78 -7.64 10.71
N GLU A 74 -12.35 -7.81 11.87
CA GLU A 74 -13.59 -8.58 12.14
C GLU A 74 -14.84 -7.87 11.60
N ASN A 75 -14.74 -6.57 11.36
CA ASN A 75 -15.83 -5.72 10.87
C ASN A 75 -15.77 -5.44 9.36
N LEU A 76 -14.89 -6.14 8.63
CA LEU A 76 -14.84 -6.04 7.18
C LEU A 76 -16.14 -6.55 6.56
N PRO A 77 -16.86 -5.76 5.76
CA PRO A 77 -18.14 -6.15 5.18
C PRO A 77 -18.00 -7.27 4.13
N LYS A 78 -16.79 -7.49 3.63
CA LYS A 78 -16.44 -8.55 2.71
C LYS A 78 -15.24 -9.32 3.26
N PRO A 79 -15.32 -10.66 3.38
CA PRO A 79 -14.23 -11.45 3.96
C PRO A 79 -12.97 -11.36 3.10
N PRO A 80 -11.80 -11.18 3.73
CA PRO A 80 -10.53 -11.23 3.03
C PRO A 80 -10.24 -12.60 2.43
N VAL A 81 -9.62 -12.62 1.25
CA VAL A 81 -9.24 -13.88 0.58
C VAL A 81 -7.78 -14.21 0.92
N PRO A 82 -7.49 -15.36 1.55
CA PRO A 82 -6.13 -15.71 1.94
C PRO A 82 -5.26 -16.04 0.72
N ILE A 83 -3.98 -15.67 0.79
CA ILE A 83 -2.94 -16.13 -0.14
C ILE A 83 -2.12 -17.20 0.58
N THR A 84 -2.34 -18.46 0.20
CA THR A 84 -1.58 -19.61 0.75
C THR A 84 -0.46 -20.06 -0.18
N ARG A 85 -0.52 -19.64 -1.46
CA ARG A 85 0.48 -19.96 -2.47
C ARG A 85 0.82 -18.73 -3.30
N ILE A 86 2.10 -18.57 -3.62
CA ILE A 86 2.59 -17.56 -4.57
C ILE A 86 3.36 -18.30 -5.66
N MET A 87 3.02 -18.02 -6.90
CA MET A 87 3.66 -18.61 -8.08
C MET A 87 4.21 -17.51 -8.99
N VAL A 88 5.51 -17.59 -9.30
CA VAL A 88 6.20 -16.60 -10.14
C VAL A 88 6.79 -17.27 -11.37
N ALA A 89 6.51 -16.71 -12.55
CA ALA A 89 7.01 -17.16 -13.83
C ALA A 89 7.72 -16.04 -14.60
N GLU A 90 8.60 -16.43 -15.52
CA GLU A 90 9.28 -15.55 -16.47
C GLU A 90 8.84 -15.89 -17.89
N GLY A 91 8.68 -14.85 -18.71
CA GLY A 91 8.32 -14.95 -20.12
C GLY A 91 6.85 -15.30 -20.39
N PRO A 92 6.45 -15.25 -21.67
CA PRO A 92 5.11 -15.66 -22.08
C PRO A 92 4.91 -17.16 -21.85
N SER A 93 3.66 -17.57 -21.57
CA SER A 93 3.36 -19.00 -21.44
C SER A 93 3.61 -19.71 -22.77
N PRO A 94 4.31 -20.88 -22.76
CA PRO A 94 4.54 -21.61 -24.00
C PRO A 94 3.20 -22.05 -24.61
N ALA A 95 2.97 -21.69 -25.86
CA ALA A 95 1.77 -22.09 -26.60
C ALA A 95 1.70 -23.62 -26.73
N GLY A 96 0.58 -24.23 -26.37
CA GLY A 96 0.30 -25.65 -26.57
C GLY A 96 0.58 -26.60 -25.40
N LEU A 97 0.98 -26.12 -24.22
CA LEU A 97 1.24 -26.96 -23.04
C LEU A 97 0.13 -26.92 -21.99
N ALA A 98 -1.10 -27.27 -22.37
CA ALA A 98 -2.24 -27.35 -21.43
C ALA A 98 -2.01 -28.35 -20.27
N GLU A 99 -1.05 -29.27 -20.37
CA GLU A 99 -0.83 -30.35 -19.39
C GLU A 99 0.28 -30.08 -18.37
N ARG A 100 1.13 -29.04 -18.56
CA ARG A 100 2.26 -28.74 -17.64
C ARG A 100 1.96 -27.59 -16.70
N ARG A 101 0.84 -27.64 -15.98
CA ARG A 101 0.26 -26.55 -15.19
C ARG A 101 1.14 -25.95 -14.09
N GLN A 102 2.06 -26.73 -13.50
CA GLN A 102 2.97 -26.27 -12.44
C GLN A 102 4.40 -26.01 -12.92
N GLN A 103 4.82 -26.59 -14.04
CA GLN A 103 6.20 -26.52 -14.52
C GLN A 103 6.55 -25.16 -15.17
N ASP A 104 5.53 -24.34 -15.50
CA ASP A 104 5.73 -22.99 -16.07
C ASP A 104 6.17 -21.94 -15.05
N PHE A 105 6.05 -22.22 -13.74
CA PHE A 105 6.41 -21.29 -12.68
C PHE A 105 7.70 -21.73 -12.02
N GLY A 106 8.78 -20.93 -12.23
CA GLY A 106 10.11 -21.23 -11.73
C GLY A 106 10.26 -21.07 -10.21
N LEU A 107 9.38 -20.28 -9.58
CA LEU A 107 9.39 -20.01 -8.15
C LEU A 107 8.02 -20.23 -7.56
N THR A 108 7.92 -21.11 -6.57
CA THR A 108 6.65 -21.37 -5.86
C THR A 108 6.88 -21.35 -4.36
N TRP A 109 6.08 -20.55 -3.66
CA TRP A 109 5.98 -20.57 -2.21
C TRP A 109 4.60 -21.09 -1.82
N HIS A 110 4.57 -22.03 -0.91
CA HIS A 110 3.33 -22.58 -0.37
C HIS A 110 3.43 -22.67 1.15
N ASP A 111 2.36 -22.23 1.82
CA ASP A 111 2.17 -22.41 3.25
C ASP A 111 0.68 -22.69 3.48
N ALA A 112 0.39 -23.95 3.77
CA ALA A 112 -1.00 -24.41 3.97
C ALA A 112 -1.52 -24.07 5.37
N GLU A 113 -0.63 -23.88 6.35
CA GLU A 113 -1.02 -23.66 7.75
C GLU A 113 -1.29 -22.19 8.05
N GLN A 114 -0.50 -21.30 7.45
CA GLN A 114 -0.61 -19.86 7.68
C GLN A 114 -0.57 -19.09 6.36
N PRO A 115 -1.64 -18.34 6.02
CA PRO A 115 -1.62 -17.46 4.86
C PRO A 115 -0.45 -16.47 4.92
N MET A 116 0.21 -16.28 3.79
CA MET A 116 1.31 -15.33 3.67
C MET A 116 0.80 -13.89 3.66
N ALA A 117 -0.39 -13.68 3.09
CA ALA A 117 -1.08 -12.40 3.02
C ALA A 117 -2.57 -12.65 2.75
N TYR A 118 -3.34 -11.57 2.70
CA TYR A 118 -4.76 -11.57 2.42
C TYR A 118 -5.07 -10.49 1.37
N VAL A 119 -5.92 -10.81 0.42
CA VAL A 119 -6.46 -9.83 -0.52
C VAL A 119 -7.73 -9.25 0.07
N VAL A 120 -7.78 -7.93 0.18
CA VAL A 120 -8.90 -7.17 0.74
C VAL A 120 -9.41 -6.20 -0.32
N ASP A 121 -10.71 -6.11 -0.43
CA ASP A 121 -11.38 -5.12 -1.27
C ASP A 121 -11.18 -3.72 -0.68
N ASN A 122 -10.72 -2.76 -1.50
CA ASN A 122 -10.38 -1.41 -1.03
C ASN A 122 -11.59 -0.64 -0.50
N ALA A 123 -12.74 -0.80 -1.16
CA ALA A 123 -13.97 -0.14 -0.73
C ALA A 123 -14.45 -0.72 0.60
N ALA A 124 -14.44 -2.05 0.73
CA ALA A 124 -14.79 -2.74 1.98
C ALA A 124 -13.86 -2.34 3.15
N LEU A 125 -12.57 -2.22 2.89
CA LEU A 125 -11.61 -1.77 3.90
C LEU A 125 -11.84 -0.32 4.30
N LEU A 126 -12.09 0.57 3.32
CA LEU A 126 -12.36 1.97 3.61
C LEU A 126 -13.65 2.15 4.41
N ASP A 127 -14.70 1.40 4.10
CA ASP A 127 -15.95 1.42 4.87
C ASP A 127 -15.72 1.00 6.33
N ALA A 128 -15.06 -0.13 6.56
CA ALA A 128 -14.74 -0.59 7.91
C ALA A 128 -13.86 0.41 8.69
N LEU A 129 -12.93 1.07 8.00
CA LEU A 129 -12.12 2.15 8.57
C LEU A 129 -12.96 3.37 8.94
N CYS A 130 -13.88 3.80 8.07
CA CYS A 130 -14.77 4.93 8.33
C CYS A 130 -15.76 4.64 9.46
N ASP A 131 -16.32 3.43 9.53
CA ASP A 131 -17.20 3.00 10.62
C ASP A 131 -16.44 3.00 11.95
N ASN A 132 -15.20 2.50 11.97
CA ASN A 132 -14.36 2.55 13.16
C ASN A 132 -14.00 4.01 13.54
N LEU A 133 -13.65 4.85 12.54
CA LEU A 133 -13.35 6.27 12.75
C LEU A 133 -14.55 7.01 13.40
N ALA A 134 -15.77 6.70 12.99
CA ALA A 134 -16.98 7.32 13.52
C ALA A 134 -17.20 7.04 15.03
N THR A 135 -16.57 6.01 15.57
CA THR A 135 -16.61 5.70 17.02
C THR A 135 -15.50 6.40 17.82
N ARG A 136 -14.63 7.18 17.16
CA ARG A 136 -13.46 7.82 17.75
C ARG A 136 -13.64 9.33 17.91
N SER A 137 -12.89 9.92 18.83
CA SER A 137 -12.85 11.37 19.02
C SER A 137 -11.94 12.05 17.98
N VAL A 138 -12.24 11.85 16.68
CA VAL A 138 -11.51 12.45 15.57
C VAL A 138 -12.40 13.49 14.91
N ARG A 139 -11.89 14.72 14.77
CA ARG A 139 -12.57 15.78 14.03
C ARG A 139 -12.40 15.53 12.53
N VAL A 140 -13.49 15.55 11.75
CA VAL A 140 -13.44 15.42 10.30
C VAL A 140 -13.86 16.72 9.65
N ILE A 141 -12.98 17.30 8.82
CA ILE A 141 -13.24 18.49 8.01
C ILE A 141 -13.38 18.08 6.55
N GLN A 142 -14.60 18.19 6.02
CA GLN A 142 -14.94 17.78 4.65
C GLN A 142 -16.14 18.58 4.11
N PRO A 143 -16.19 18.91 2.80
CA PRO A 143 -15.05 18.87 1.88
C PRO A 143 -14.04 19.99 2.19
N ALA A 144 -12.75 19.74 1.99
CA ALA A 144 -11.69 20.73 2.14
C ALA A 144 -10.52 20.42 1.19
N THR A 145 -10.19 21.36 0.32
CA THR A 145 -9.14 21.21 -0.70
C THR A 145 -7.87 21.91 -0.23
N VAL A 146 -6.98 21.13 0.39
CA VAL A 146 -5.64 21.62 0.82
C VAL A 146 -4.76 21.77 -0.40
N THR A 147 -4.11 22.94 -0.53
CA THR A 147 -3.26 23.32 -1.68
C THR A 147 -1.81 23.57 -1.32
N GLY A 148 -1.50 23.74 -0.04
CA GLY A 148 -0.14 24.00 0.44
C GLY A 148 -0.04 24.05 1.94
N ILE A 149 1.17 24.28 2.43
CA ILE A 149 1.51 24.40 3.84
C ILE A 149 2.59 25.45 4.05
N GLU A 150 2.49 26.19 5.14
CA GLU A 150 3.54 27.07 5.64
C GLU A 150 3.78 26.79 7.14
N THR A 151 4.96 27.15 7.62
CA THR A 151 5.27 27.12 9.06
C THR A 151 5.27 28.54 9.60
N ALA A 152 4.40 28.83 10.56
CA ALA A 152 4.30 30.12 11.21
C ALA A 152 4.21 29.96 12.72
N ALA A 153 4.99 30.73 13.47
CA ALA A 153 4.99 30.72 14.94
C ALA A 153 5.15 29.31 15.58
N GLY A 154 5.93 28.42 14.94
CA GLY A 154 6.16 27.06 15.43
C GLY A 154 4.99 26.10 15.24
N LYS A 155 4.06 26.42 14.35
CA LYS A 155 2.95 25.56 13.95
C LYS A 155 2.85 25.43 12.42
N ALA A 156 2.23 24.38 11.95
CA ALA A 156 1.88 24.19 10.56
C ALA A 156 0.53 24.86 10.27
N ARG A 157 0.51 25.70 9.24
CA ARG A 157 -0.68 26.33 8.69
C ARG A 157 -0.98 25.79 7.30
N LEU A 158 -2.15 25.20 7.11
CA LEU A 158 -2.56 24.65 5.83
C LEU A 158 -3.27 25.71 4.99
N ALA A 159 -2.82 25.90 3.75
CA ALA A 159 -3.56 26.64 2.75
C ALA A 159 -4.70 25.77 2.22
N CYS A 160 -5.93 26.27 2.33
CA CYS A 160 -7.12 25.59 1.83
C CYS A 160 -7.91 26.52 0.91
N ALA A 161 -8.36 26.00 -0.23
CA ALA A 161 -9.08 26.80 -1.22
C ALA A 161 -10.49 27.24 -0.76
N ASP A 162 -11.11 26.47 0.13
CA ASP A 162 -12.54 26.53 0.39
C ASP A 162 -12.87 27.13 1.76
N ARG A 163 -11.92 27.17 2.69
CA ARG A 163 -12.14 27.61 4.08
C ARG A 163 -10.85 27.86 4.85
N GLU A 164 -10.97 28.49 6.00
CA GLU A 164 -9.88 28.56 6.96
C GLU A 164 -9.78 27.25 7.78
N LEU A 165 -8.56 26.81 8.06
CA LEU A 165 -8.25 25.66 8.87
C LEU A 165 -7.51 26.10 10.13
N PRO A 166 -7.59 25.35 11.23
CA PRO A 166 -6.79 25.62 12.43
C PRO A 166 -5.29 25.43 12.15
N ASP A 167 -4.46 26.02 13.00
CA ASP A 167 -3.02 25.75 13.00
C ASP A 167 -2.75 24.44 13.75
N PHE A 168 -1.80 23.64 13.27
CA PHE A 168 -1.46 22.32 13.79
C PHE A 168 -0.03 22.30 14.36
N ASP A 169 0.17 21.50 15.41
CA ASP A 169 1.52 21.21 15.92
C ASP A 169 2.26 20.26 14.98
N LEU A 170 1.50 19.34 14.33
CA LEU A 170 2.01 18.41 13.33
C LEU A 170 0.97 18.17 12.24
N VAL A 171 1.39 18.22 10.98
CA VAL A 171 0.59 17.79 9.82
C VAL A 171 1.18 16.51 9.26
N ILE A 172 0.31 15.53 8.94
CA ILE A 172 0.68 14.29 8.27
C ILE A 172 0.02 14.29 6.89
N ALA A 173 0.83 14.36 5.84
CA ALA A 173 0.39 14.30 4.46
C ALA A 173 0.15 12.85 4.03
N CYS A 174 -1.11 12.50 3.80
CA CYS A 174 -1.62 11.23 3.27
C CYS A 174 -2.43 11.47 1.98
N ASP A 175 -2.11 12.53 1.25
CA ASP A 175 -2.84 13.08 0.10
C ASP A 175 -2.52 12.38 -1.24
N GLY A 176 -1.77 11.26 -1.17
CA GLY A 176 -1.57 10.31 -2.25
C GLY A 176 -0.45 10.66 -3.22
N ALA A 177 -0.35 9.89 -4.31
CA ALA A 177 0.77 9.96 -5.25
C ALA A 177 0.94 11.34 -5.92
N LYS A 178 -0.14 12.13 -6.04
CA LYS A 178 -0.12 13.51 -6.57
C LYS A 178 -0.25 14.54 -5.44
N SER A 179 0.54 14.40 -4.40
CA SER A 179 0.49 15.20 -3.18
C SER A 179 0.77 16.69 -3.42
N PRO A 180 -0.21 17.60 -3.27
CA PRO A 180 0.03 19.04 -3.30
C PRO A 180 0.97 19.50 -2.17
N LEU A 181 0.89 18.85 -1.01
CA LEU A 181 1.77 19.15 0.12
C LEU A 181 3.22 18.80 -0.17
N ARG A 182 3.49 17.70 -0.87
CA ARG A 182 4.84 17.37 -1.33
C ARG A 182 5.35 18.41 -2.31
N ASP A 183 4.52 18.75 -3.30
CA ASP A 183 4.92 19.66 -4.38
C ASP A 183 5.09 21.12 -3.90
N SER A 184 4.40 21.52 -2.82
CA SER A 184 4.55 22.83 -2.15
C SER A 184 5.66 22.84 -1.09
N SER A 185 6.24 21.69 -0.74
CA SER A 185 7.33 21.60 0.22
C SER A 185 8.70 21.81 -0.46
N ASP A 186 9.68 22.35 0.26
CA ASP A 186 11.06 22.47 -0.21
C ASP A 186 11.83 21.14 -0.16
N LEU A 187 11.13 20.01 0.11
CA LEU A 187 11.76 18.72 0.24
C LEU A 187 12.02 18.09 -1.13
N ARG A 188 13.23 17.60 -1.30
CA ARG A 188 13.59 16.86 -2.51
C ARG A 188 12.80 15.55 -2.60
N HIS A 189 12.25 15.29 -3.76
CA HIS A 189 11.68 14.00 -4.13
C HIS A 189 12.19 13.58 -5.51
N PHE A 190 12.23 12.29 -5.72
CA PHE A 190 12.63 11.67 -6.99
C PHE A 190 11.45 10.91 -7.54
N THR A 191 11.04 11.26 -8.74
CA THR A 191 9.98 10.54 -9.47
C THR A 191 10.59 9.86 -10.67
N ALA A 192 10.50 8.54 -10.72
CA ALA A 192 10.92 7.76 -11.88
C ALA A 192 9.74 7.63 -12.85
N SER A 193 9.97 7.97 -14.12
CA SER A 193 9.01 7.68 -15.18
C SER A 193 9.38 6.37 -15.85
N HIS A 194 8.70 5.29 -15.52
CA HIS A 194 8.88 4.01 -16.22
C HIS A 194 8.19 3.98 -17.58
N ARG A 195 7.45 5.05 -17.97
CA ARG A 195 6.61 5.09 -19.18
C ARG A 195 5.64 3.90 -19.26
N GLN A 196 5.31 3.33 -18.12
CA GLN A 196 4.41 2.19 -17.98
C GLN A 196 3.10 2.64 -17.36
N THR A 197 2.05 1.90 -17.69
CA THR A 197 0.71 2.02 -17.13
C THR A 197 0.30 0.65 -16.60
N ALA A 198 -0.25 0.61 -15.39
CA ALA A 198 -0.91 -0.57 -14.86
C ALA A 198 -2.39 -0.54 -15.23
N ILE A 199 -2.86 -1.60 -15.88
CA ILE A 199 -4.29 -1.86 -16.07
C ILE A 199 -4.76 -2.72 -14.91
N VAL A 200 -5.82 -2.27 -14.24
CA VAL A 200 -6.43 -2.94 -13.09
C VAL A 200 -7.86 -3.30 -13.43
N GLY A 201 -8.29 -4.48 -13.03
CA GLY A 201 -9.65 -4.97 -13.24
C GLY A 201 -9.92 -6.25 -12.47
N SER A 202 -11.14 -6.75 -12.54
CA SER A 202 -11.53 -8.03 -11.97
C SER A 202 -11.76 -9.05 -13.07
N LEU A 203 -11.25 -10.26 -12.89
CA LEU A 203 -11.41 -11.37 -13.83
C LEU A 203 -12.26 -12.47 -13.20
N ARG A 204 -13.15 -13.05 -14.01
CA ARG A 204 -13.77 -14.34 -13.74
C ARG A 204 -12.90 -15.42 -14.36
N LEU A 205 -12.65 -16.49 -13.61
CA LEU A 205 -11.79 -17.59 -13.99
C LEU A 205 -12.63 -18.83 -14.28
N GLU A 206 -12.28 -19.59 -15.31
CA GLU A 206 -12.89 -20.88 -15.58
C GLU A 206 -12.51 -21.91 -14.51
N ARG A 207 -11.28 -21.85 -14.00
CA ARG A 207 -10.75 -22.74 -12.95
C ARG A 207 -10.50 -22.00 -11.66
N ASP A 208 -10.56 -22.73 -10.55
CA ASP A 208 -10.25 -22.19 -9.24
C ASP A 208 -8.77 -21.79 -9.14
N HIS A 209 -8.49 -20.66 -8.50
CA HIS A 209 -7.14 -20.18 -8.21
C HIS A 209 -6.50 -20.86 -6.98
N GLU A 210 -7.24 -21.66 -6.21
CA GLU A 210 -6.76 -22.37 -5.02
C GLU A 210 -5.98 -21.45 -4.05
N ASN A 211 -6.50 -20.24 -3.79
CA ASN A 211 -5.86 -19.22 -2.95
C ASN A 211 -4.42 -18.87 -3.38
N THR A 212 -4.15 -18.96 -4.66
CA THR A 212 -2.83 -18.69 -5.24
C THR A 212 -2.77 -17.30 -5.84
N ALA A 213 -1.74 -16.54 -5.47
CA ALA A 213 -1.34 -15.32 -6.16
C ALA A 213 -0.34 -15.68 -7.27
N PHE A 214 -0.57 -15.16 -8.46
CA PHE A 214 0.25 -15.41 -9.63
C PHE A 214 0.94 -14.13 -10.08
N GLN A 215 2.22 -14.23 -10.41
CA GLN A 215 3.01 -13.16 -11.00
C GLN A 215 3.75 -13.69 -12.21
N ARG A 216 3.54 -13.10 -13.38
CA ARG A 216 4.31 -13.43 -14.58
C ARG A 216 5.03 -12.18 -15.09
N PHE A 217 6.34 -12.28 -15.25
CA PHE A 217 7.15 -11.21 -15.84
C PHE A 217 7.22 -11.37 -17.35
N LEU A 218 6.65 -10.41 -18.06
CA LEU A 218 6.68 -10.33 -19.52
C LEU A 218 7.72 -9.28 -19.98
N PRO A 219 8.20 -9.32 -21.22
CA PRO A 219 9.18 -8.35 -21.73
C PRO A 219 8.76 -6.88 -21.58
N ASP A 220 7.46 -6.59 -21.63
CA ASP A 220 6.92 -5.23 -21.57
C ASP A 220 6.43 -4.83 -20.18
N GLY A 221 6.46 -5.75 -19.23
CA GLY A 221 6.02 -5.53 -17.85
C GLY A 221 5.22 -6.71 -17.30
N PRO A 222 5.09 -6.80 -15.97
CA PRO A 222 4.46 -7.93 -15.32
C PRO A 222 2.93 -7.94 -15.44
N ILE A 223 2.37 -9.16 -15.45
CA ILE A 223 0.95 -9.43 -15.19
C ILE A 223 0.83 -10.20 -13.88
N ALA A 224 -0.05 -9.73 -12.99
CA ALA A 224 -0.33 -10.33 -11.70
C ALA A 224 -1.81 -10.62 -11.54
N LEU A 225 -2.13 -11.77 -10.96
CA LEU A 225 -3.48 -12.17 -10.58
C LEU A 225 -3.50 -12.50 -9.10
N MET A 226 -4.35 -11.81 -8.34
CA MET A 226 -4.55 -12.02 -6.91
C MET A 226 -5.93 -12.64 -6.66
N PRO A 227 -6.06 -13.68 -5.84
CA PRO A 227 -7.35 -14.28 -5.53
C PRO A 227 -8.26 -13.24 -4.85
N SER A 228 -9.47 -13.04 -5.34
CA SER A 228 -10.38 -12.01 -4.81
C SER A 228 -11.80 -12.50 -4.50
N GLY A 229 -12.05 -13.80 -4.64
CA GLY A 229 -13.32 -14.48 -4.38
C GLY A 229 -13.36 -15.83 -5.06
N ASP A 230 -14.50 -16.51 -4.99
CA ASP A 230 -14.67 -17.78 -5.68
C ASP A 230 -14.55 -17.58 -7.20
N ARG A 231 -13.52 -18.21 -7.80
CA ARG A 231 -13.15 -18.05 -9.21
C ARG A 231 -13.06 -16.59 -9.68
N LEU A 232 -12.71 -15.69 -8.76
CA LEU A 232 -12.47 -14.28 -9.06
C LEU A 232 -11.02 -13.92 -8.78
N ALA A 233 -10.41 -13.14 -9.66
CA ALA A 233 -9.07 -12.62 -9.46
C ALA A 233 -9.02 -11.11 -9.74
N SER A 234 -8.29 -10.39 -8.91
CA SER A 234 -7.89 -9.01 -9.20
C SER A 234 -6.69 -9.04 -10.14
N LEU A 235 -6.79 -8.34 -11.26
CA LEU A 235 -5.77 -8.20 -12.28
C LEU A 235 -4.97 -6.92 -12.04
N VAL A 236 -3.64 -7.02 -12.13
CA VAL A 236 -2.72 -5.89 -12.30
C VAL A 236 -1.81 -6.23 -13.47
N TRP A 237 -2.01 -5.57 -14.61
CA TRP A 237 -1.22 -5.81 -15.82
C TRP A 237 -0.47 -4.54 -16.22
N THR A 238 0.84 -4.57 -16.05
CA THR A 238 1.73 -3.45 -16.36
C THR A 238 2.28 -3.58 -17.76
N MET A 239 2.28 -2.49 -18.51
CA MET A 239 2.80 -2.45 -19.88
C MET A 239 3.18 -1.01 -20.27
N PRO A 240 3.90 -0.79 -21.39
CA PRO A 240 4.14 0.54 -21.93
C PRO A 240 2.84 1.30 -22.20
N LYS A 241 2.85 2.63 -21.99
CA LYS A 241 1.64 3.47 -22.13
C LYS A 241 0.90 3.24 -23.44
N THR A 242 1.61 3.15 -24.56
CA THR A 242 0.98 2.96 -25.90
C THR A 242 0.25 1.62 -26.01
N ALA A 243 0.81 0.55 -25.46
CA ALA A 243 0.15 -0.75 -25.40
C ALA A 243 -1.08 -0.71 -24.48
N ALA A 244 -0.96 -0.05 -23.32
CA ALA A 244 -2.07 0.14 -22.39
C ALA A 244 -3.22 0.92 -23.04
N ASP A 245 -2.94 2.01 -23.74
CA ASP A 245 -3.96 2.81 -24.44
C ASP A 245 -4.71 1.94 -25.48
N THR A 246 -3.98 1.08 -26.23
CA THR A 246 -4.56 0.16 -27.20
C THR A 246 -5.48 -0.88 -26.55
N ILE A 247 -5.01 -1.53 -25.48
CA ILE A 247 -5.75 -2.57 -24.76
C ILE A 247 -6.96 -1.97 -24.01
N MET A 248 -6.84 -0.76 -23.49
CA MET A 248 -7.97 -0.06 -22.84
C MET A 248 -9.09 0.29 -23.83
N ALA A 249 -8.75 0.59 -25.08
CA ALA A 249 -9.71 0.89 -26.16
C ALA A 249 -10.31 -0.37 -26.80
N ALA A 250 -9.77 -1.56 -26.52
CA ALA A 250 -10.25 -2.81 -27.10
C ALA A 250 -11.60 -3.26 -26.51
N SER A 251 -12.36 -4.05 -27.28
CA SER A 251 -13.55 -4.73 -26.75
C SER A 251 -13.18 -5.70 -25.62
N ASP A 252 -14.16 -6.12 -24.81
CA ASP A 252 -13.92 -7.09 -23.75
C ASP A 252 -13.42 -8.42 -24.29
N GLU A 253 -13.91 -8.87 -25.45
CA GLU A 253 -13.46 -10.10 -26.11
C GLU A 253 -11.99 -9.99 -26.52
N ALA A 254 -11.57 -8.89 -27.14
CA ALA A 254 -10.20 -8.67 -27.55
C ALA A 254 -9.27 -8.52 -26.33
N PHE A 255 -9.73 -7.85 -25.27
CA PHE A 255 -9.03 -7.77 -24.01
C PHE A 255 -8.82 -9.16 -23.39
N ASN A 256 -9.89 -9.97 -23.32
CA ASN A 256 -9.83 -11.32 -22.76
C ASN A 256 -8.86 -12.21 -23.55
N GLN A 257 -8.90 -12.15 -24.89
CA GLN A 257 -7.95 -12.86 -25.74
C GLN A 257 -6.50 -12.46 -25.45
N ALA A 258 -6.22 -11.15 -25.37
CA ALA A 258 -4.88 -10.66 -25.05
C ALA A 258 -4.42 -11.05 -23.64
N CYS A 259 -5.30 -10.96 -22.64
CA CYS A 259 -5.02 -11.35 -21.27
C CYS A 259 -4.72 -12.85 -21.15
N ASN A 260 -5.54 -13.70 -21.78
CA ASN A 260 -5.31 -15.16 -21.83
C ASN A 260 -4.01 -15.51 -22.54
N ALA A 261 -3.67 -14.83 -23.65
CA ALA A 261 -2.42 -15.04 -24.35
C ALA A 261 -1.21 -14.63 -23.51
N ALA A 262 -1.30 -13.54 -22.77
CA ALA A 262 -0.23 -13.04 -21.92
C ALA A 262 0.00 -13.92 -20.67
N PHE A 263 -1.07 -14.35 -20.03
CA PHE A 263 -0.99 -15.11 -18.78
C PHE A 263 -0.80 -16.63 -19.02
N GLY A 264 -1.48 -17.19 -20.00
CA GLY A 264 -1.49 -18.62 -20.29
C GLY A 264 -2.77 -19.34 -19.81
N THR A 265 -2.79 -20.66 -19.93
CA THR A 265 -4.00 -21.49 -19.78
C THR A 265 -4.19 -22.12 -18.39
N GLN A 266 -3.38 -21.78 -17.41
CA GLN A 266 -3.40 -22.42 -16.07
C GLN A 266 -4.76 -22.29 -15.39
N LEU A 267 -5.40 -21.13 -15.52
CA LEU A 267 -6.70 -20.83 -14.91
C LEU A 267 -7.90 -21.04 -15.86
N GLY A 268 -7.65 -21.66 -17.02
CA GLY A 268 -8.65 -21.79 -18.08
C GLY A 268 -8.91 -20.46 -18.77
N ALA A 269 -10.10 -20.26 -19.31
CA ALA A 269 -10.53 -18.99 -19.85
C ALA A 269 -10.70 -17.96 -18.72
N MET A 270 -10.23 -16.74 -19.00
CA MET A 270 -10.37 -15.59 -18.09
C MET A 270 -11.16 -14.51 -18.78
N GLU A 271 -12.14 -13.96 -18.10
CA GLU A 271 -13.04 -12.94 -18.62
C GLU A 271 -13.05 -11.71 -17.72
N ILE A 272 -12.89 -10.53 -18.29
CA ILE A 272 -12.99 -9.27 -17.54
C ILE A 272 -14.44 -9.06 -17.08
N ILE A 273 -14.58 -8.60 -15.84
CA ILE A 273 -15.87 -8.23 -15.26
C ILE A 273 -15.81 -6.79 -14.74
N GLY A 274 -16.80 -6.00 -15.14
CA GLY A 274 -16.86 -4.58 -14.77
C GLY A 274 -15.83 -3.71 -15.48
N ALA A 275 -15.56 -2.55 -14.91
CA ALA A 275 -14.70 -1.55 -15.54
C ALA A 275 -13.22 -1.90 -15.44
N ARG A 276 -12.47 -1.60 -16.49
CA ARG A 276 -11.01 -1.57 -16.51
C ARG A 276 -10.53 -0.17 -16.13
N LEU A 277 -9.50 -0.09 -15.28
CA LEU A 277 -8.90 1.18 -14.87
C LEU A 277 -7.42 1.21 -15.29
N ALA A 278 -6.95 2.37 -15.74
CA ALA A 278 -5.56 2.56 -16.15
C ALA A 278 -4.87 3.57 -15.23
N TRP A 279 -3.72 3.18 -14.67
CA TRP A 279 -2.94 4.01 -13.76
C TRP A 279 -1.52 4.19 -14.29
N PRO A 280 -1.11 5.41 -14.69
CA PRO A 280 0.28 5.69 -15.01
C PRO A 280 1.18 5.44 -13.80
N LEU A 281 2.25 4.68 -14.00
CA LEU A 281 3.18 4.34 -12.93
C LEU A 281 4.29 5.38 -12.84
N GLN A 282 4.28 6.11 -11.75
CA GLN A 282 5.26 7.13 -11.42
C GLN A 282 5.79 6.88 -10.00
N PRO A 283 6.64 5.86 -9.78
CA PRO A 283 7.23 5.64 -8.48
C PRO A 283 7.91 6.89 -7.98
N THR A 284 7.62 7.27 -6.75
CA THR A 284 8.15 8.47 -6.11
C THR A 284 8.79 8.08 -4.79
N TRP A 285 9.95 8.65 -4.51
CA TRP A 285 10.67 8.43 -3.28
C TRP A 285 11.20 9.75 -2.71
N MET A 286 11.03 9.92 -1.40
CA MET A 286 11.55 11.06 -0.65
C MET A 286 12.69 10.61 0.26
N PRO A 287 13.94 11.15 0.11
CA PRO A 287 15.05 10.86 1.03
C PRO A 287 14.77 11.34 2.46
N ARG A 288 13.96 12.38 2.60
CA ARG A 288 13.51 12.94 3.87
C ARG A 288 11.99 12.93 3.89
N LEU A 289 11.41 12.26 4.89
CA LEU A 289 9.96 12.07 5.03
C LEU A 289 9.27 13.24 5.73
N GLY A 290 9.90 14.38 5.87
CA GLY A 290 9.25 15.57 6.40
C GLY A 290 10.18 16.63 6.99
N THR A 291 9.54 17.65 7.52
CA THR A 291 10.10 18.77 8.32
C THR A 291 9.62 18.64 9.76
N ASP A 292 9.91 19.63 10.61
CA ASP A 292 9.52 19.55 12.03
C ASP A 292 7.99 19.57 12.25
N HIS A 293 7.23 20.18 11.33
CA HIS A 293 5.76 20.27 11.44
C HIS A 293 5.00 19.59 10.31
N LEU A 294 5.70 18.90 9.39
CA LEU A 294 5.08 18.18 8.27
C LEU A 294 5.77 16.84 8.08
N LEU A 295 5.00 15.74 8.10
CA LEU A 295 5.45 14.40 7.78
C LEU A 295 4.67 13.84 6.60
N PHE A 296 5.31 12.99 5.80
CA PHE A 296 4.69 12.30 4.67
C PHE A 296 4.53 10.82 4.97
N ALA A 297 3.37 10.26 4.63
CA ALA A 297 3.05 8.84 4.79
C ALA A 297 2.35 8.28 3.56
N GLY A 298 2.51 6.98 3.32
CA GLY A 298 1.98 6.30 2.15
C GLY A 298 2.45 6.90 0.83
N ASP A 299 1.60 6.89 -0.18
CA ASP A 299 1.94 7.32 -1.54
C ASP A 299 2.38 8.80 -1.63
N ALA A 300 2.06 9.63 -0.65
CA ALA A 300 2.55 11.01 -0.58
C ALA A 300 4.07 11.05 -0.36
N GLY A 301 4.62 10.13 0.43
CA GLY A 301 6.05 10.03 0.74
C GLY A 301 6.81 8.99 -0.10
N HIS A 302 6.16 7.89 -0.46
CA HIS A 302 6.78 6.75 -1.13
C HIS A 302 5.77 5.98 -1.99
N HIS A 303 5.58 6.42 -3.20
CA HIS A 303 4.76 5.71 -4.17
C HIS A 303 5.58 4.63 -4.89
N LEU A 304 5.27 3.35 -4.65
CA LEU A 304 6.02 2.23 -5.21
C LEU A 304 5.42 1.72 -6.52
N HIS A 305 6.23 0.97 -7.29
CA HIS A 305 5.72 0.12 -8.35
C HIS A 305 4.79 -0.95 -7.74
N PRO A 306 3.61 -1.26 -8.34
CA PRO A 306 2.59 -2.16 -7.76
C PRO A 306 3.00 -3.65 -7.74
N LEU A 307 4.29 -3.95 -7.79
CA LEU A 307 4.80 -5.31 -7.65
C LEU A 307 4.42 -5.88 -6.27
N ALA A 308 3.77 -7.03 -6.30
CA ALA A 308 3.39 -7.81 -5.12
C ALA A 308 2.47 -7.08 -4.12
N GLY A 309 1.77 -5.99 -4.51
CA GLY A 309 0.78 -5.32 -3.67
C GLY A 309 1.31 -4.71 -2.37
N GLN A 310 2.60 -4.32 -2.30
CA GLN A 310 3.27 -3.88 -1.06
C GLN A 310 2.99 -2.43 -0.65
N GLY A 311 2.42 -1.60 -1.52
CA GLY A 311 2.27 -0.15 -1.26
C GLY A 311 1.50 0.15 0.04
N TYR A 312 0.36 -0.49 0.25
CA TYR A 312 -0.46 -0.24 1.44
C TYR A 312 0.16 -0.81 2.72
N ASN A 313 0.92 -1.90 2.66
CA ASN A 313 1.64 -2.44 3.82
C ASN A 313 2.69 -1.46 4.36
N LEU A 314 3.37 -0.71 3.47
CA LEU A 314 4.25 0.37 3.91
C LEU A 314 3.48 1.51 4.58
N ALA A 315 2.28 1.85 4.09
CA ALA A 315 1.43 2.86 4.71
C ALA A 315 0.93 2.42 6.11
N LEU A 316 0.61 1.14 6.29
CA LEU A 316 0.30 0.57 7.61
C LEU A 316 1.49 0.69 8.57
N ALA A 317 2.71 0.43 8.07
CA ALA A 317 3.93 0.58 8.86
C ALA A 317 4.21 2.06 9.20
N ASP A 318 3.91 3.00 8.30
CA ASP A 318 3.98 4.42 8.60
C ASP A 318 3.10 4.79 9.79
N ALA A 319 1.83 4.39 9.76
CA ALA A 319 0.88 4.68 10.82
C ALA A 319 1.31 4.05 12.16
N ALA A 320 1.74 2.79 12.14
CA ALA A 320 2.16 2.08 13.34
C ALA A 320 3.42 2.69 13.98
N ILE A 321 4.44 3.00 13.16
CA ILE A 321 5.69 3.59 13.66
C ILE A 321 5.46 5.01 14.15
N LEU A 322 4.63 5.79 13.45
CA LEU A 322 4.35 7.17 13.87
C LEU A 322 3.55 7.20 15.18
N ALA A 323 2.59 6.31 15.36
CA ALA A 323 1.87 6.16 16.63
C ALA A 323 2.82 5.85 17.80
N ASP A 324 3.76 4.93 17.61
CA ASP A 324 4.79 4.65 18.62
C ASP A 324 5.75 5.83 18.86
N CYS A 325 6.09 6.62 17.83
CA CYS A 325 6.96 7.79 17.98
C CYS A 325 6.27 8.88 18.81
N ILE A 326 5.00 9.16 18.53
CA ILE A 326 4.19 10.14 19.27
C ILE A 326 4.00 9.69 20.71
N SER A 327 3.61 8.41 20.93
CA SER A 327 3.46 7.87 22.29
C SER A 327 4.76 7.98 23.11
N ARG A 328 5.92 7.65 22.52
CA ARG A 328 7.23 7.85 23.19
C ARG A 328 7.55 9.32 23.50
N ALA A 329 7.16 10.24 22.63
CA ALA A 329 7.33 11.67 22.89
C ALA A 329 6.47 12.13 24.07
N HIS A 330 5.21 11.73 24.13
CA HIS A 330 4.28 12.05 25.22
C HIS A 330 4.74 11.51 26.58
N ARG A 331 5.26 10.29 26.64
CA ARG A 331 5.85 9.75 27.88
C ARG A 331 7.04 10.55 28.40
N ARG A 332 7.67 11.36 27.54
CA ARG A 332 8.74 12.29 27.92
C ARG A 332 8.25 13.71 28.15
N GLY A 333 6.94 13.96 28.11
CA GLY A 333 6.34 15.29 28.21
C GLY A 333 6.57 16.19 26.98
N LEU A 334 6.79 15.58 25.79
CA LEU A 334 7.03 16.30 24.54
C LEU A 334 5.78 16.24 23.65
N ALA A 335 5.51 17.33 22.95
CA ALA A 335 4.40 17.43 21.99
C ALA A 335 4.66 16.58 20.73
N ALA A 336 3.59 16.22 19.98
CA ALA A 336 3.67 15.49 18.71
C ALA A 336 4.51 16.21 17.63
N GLY A 337 4.52 17.54 17.62
CA GLY A 337 5.37 18.36 16.73
C GLY A 337 6.84 18.44 17.13
N HIS A 338 7.26 17.81 18.24
CA HIS A 338 8.66 17.87 18.68
C HIS A 338 9.61 17.21 17.65
N PRO A 339 10.79 17.79 17.35
CA PRO A 339 11.73 17.29 16.34
C PRO A 339 12.15 15.82 16.52
N SER A 340 12.11 15.28 17.74
CA SER A 340 12.41 13.86 17.99
C SER A 340 11.42 12.92 17.31
N VAL A 341 10.14 13.29 17.21
CA VAL A 341 9.11 12.48 16.53
C VAL A 341 9.48 12.30 15.06
N ARG A 342 9.81 13.41 14.38
CA ARG A 342 10.28 13.37 12.99
C ARG A 342 11.54 12.51 12.83
N GLN A 343 12.54 12.71 13.72
CA GLN A 343 13.81 11.99 13.65
C GLN A 343 13.61 10.47 13.85
N ASP A 344 12.79 10.08 14.81
CA ASP A 344 12.51 8.67 15.11
C ASP A 344 11.68 8.03 14.00
N TYR A 345 10.67 8.74 13.47
CA TYR A 345 9.90 8.32 12.30
C TYR A 345 10.80 8.11 11.07
N GLN A 346 11.64 9.10 10.75
CA GLN A 346 12.60 9.02 9.64
C GLN A 346 13.51 7.79 9.78
N ARG A 347 14.11 7.57 10.96
CA ARG A 347 14.99 6.41 11.22
C ARG A 347 14.25 5.08 11.10
N GLY A 348 13.01 5.03 11.57
CA GLY A 348 12.19 3.83 11.54
C GLY A 348 11.74 3.44 10.13
N ARG A 349 11.65 4.39 9.20
CA ARG A 349 11.07 4.18 7.88
C ARG A 349 12.05 4.18 6.72
N GLN A 350 13.09 5.02 6.79
CA GLN A 350 13.95 5.32 5.63
C GLN A 350 14.60 4.07 5.01
N VAL A 351 15.16 3.19 5.83
CA VAL A 351 15.87 2.00 5.34
C VAL A 351 14.92 1.05 4.62
N GLU A 352 13.75 0.84 5.18
CA GLU A 352 12.74 -0.05 4.61
C GLU A 352 12.17 0.50 3.30
N ILE A 353 11.76 1.77 3.29
CA ILE A 353 11.23 2.41 2.08
C ILE A 353 12.29 2.39 0.97
N ALA A 354 13.55 2.72 1.29
CA ALA A 354 14.64 2.67 0.31
C ALA A 354 14.86 1.25 -0.23
N ALA A 355 14.87 0.24 0.65
CA ALA A 355 15.04 -1.16 0.27
C ALA A 355 13.87 -1.64 -0.62
N MET A 356 12.62 -1.35 -0.24
CA MET A 356 11.44 -1.74 -1.03
C MET A 356 11.40 -1.01 -2.37
N THR A 357 11.75 0.27 -2.42
CA THR A 357 11.86 1.04 -3.67
C THR A 357 12.92 0.41 -4.60
N ALA A 358 14.09 0.09 -4.06
CA ALA A 358 15.17 -0.52 -4.82
C ALA A 358 14.79 -1.92 -5.34
N VAL A 359 14.16 -2.75 -4.51
CA VAL A 359 13.72 -4.10 -4.89
C VAL A 359 12.63 -4.04 -5.96
N THR A 360 11.56 -3.26 -5.76
CA THR A 360 10.42 -3.24 -6.69
C THR A 360 10.80 -2.57 -8.02
N SER A 361 11.50 -1.44 -7.99
CA SER A 361 11.95 -0.76 -9.21
C SER A 361 13.07 -1.53 -9.90
N GLY A 362 14.03 -2.07 -9.14
CA GLY A 362 15.15 -2.85 -9.68
C GLY A 362 14.67 -4.15 -10.33
N LEU A 363 13.78 -4.88 -9.67
CA LEU A 363 13.21 -6.11 -10.23
C LEU A 363 12.41 -5.82 -11.50
N ASN A 364 11.56 -4.79 -11.50
CA ASN A 364 10.84 -4.37 -12.70
C ASN A 364 11.81 -4.00 -13.85
N MET A 365 12.87 -3.23 -13.55
CA MET A 365 13.84 -2.82 -14.56
C MET A 365 14.58 -4.02 -15.15
N ILE A 366 15.04 -4.95 -14.32
CA ILE A 366 15.78 -6.14 -14.79
C ILE A 366 14.86 -7.05 -15.60
N MET A 367 13.65 -7.33 -15.11
CA MET A 367 12.76 -8.30 -15.74
C MET A 367 12.06 -7.77 -16.99
N SER A 368 11.83 -6.44 -17.08
CA SER A 368 11.10 -5.83 -18.21
C SER A 368 12.00 -5.21 -19.28
N TYR A 369 13.24 -4.81 -18.93
CA TYR A 369 14.07 -4.01 -19.83
C TYR A 369 15.49 -4.55 -20.04
N ALA A 370 15.92 -5.54 -19.23
CA ALA A 370 17.26 -6.09 -19.42
C ALA A 370 17.33 -6.94 -20.71
N PRO A 371 18.50 -6.96 -21.38
CA PRO A 371 18.72 -7.87 -22.50
C PRO A 371 18.43 -9.33 -22.11
N ASN A 372 17.90 -10.11 -23.04
CA ASN A 372 17.53 -11.53 -22.85
C ASN A 372 18.54 -12.38 -22.03
N PRO A 373 19.87 -12.25 -22.17
CA PRO A 373 20.81 -13.02 -21.36
C PRO A 373 20.75 -12.65 -19.87
N VAL A 374 20.56 -11.36 -19.55
CA VAL A 374 20.51 -10.86 -18.16
C VAL A 374 19.18 -11.25 -17.50
N ALA A 375 18.07 -11.16 -18.22
CA ALA A 375 16.76 -11.62 -17.75
C ALA A 375 16.79 -13.12 -17.45
N LYS A 376 17.38 -13.96 -18.32
CA LYS A 376 17.57 -15.40 -18.09
C LYS A 376 18.41 -15.71 -16.86
N ILE A 377 19.49 -14.94 -16.62
CA ILE A 377 20.32 -15.09 -15.40
C ILE A 377 19.50 -14.72 -14.16
N ALA A 378 18.67 -13.69 -14.23
CA ALA A 378 17.77 -13.33 -13.15
C ALA A 378 16.73 -14.43 -12.87
N GLY A 379 16.15 -15.04 -13.91
CA GLY A 379 15.25 -16.18 -13.80
C GLY A 379 15.93 -17.42 -13.18
N MET A 380 17.17 -17.73 -13.60
CA MET A 380 17.99 -18.75 -12.96
C MET A 380 18.28 -18.41 -11.48
N GLY A 381 18.50 -17.13 -11.16
CA GLY A 381 18.65 -16.64 -9.81
C GLY A 381 17.42 -16.90 -8.95
N MET A 382 16.21 -16.70 -9.48
CA MET A 382 14.95 -17.03 -8.79
C MET A 382 14.83 -18.54 -8.51
N SER A 383 15.22 -19.40 -9.43
CA SER A 383 15.24 -20.86 -9.23
C SER A 383 16.25 -21.27 -8.15
N LEU A 384 17.43 -20.63 -8.09
CA LEU A 384 18.42 -20.83 -7.04
C LEU A 384 17.94 -20.35 -5.67
N ILE A 385 17.22 -19.24 -5.60
CA ILE A 385 16.59 -18.74 -4.36
C ILE A 385 15.58 -19.77 -3.85
N ASN A 386 14.79 -20.39 -4.74
CA ASN A 386 13.83 -21.43 -4.35
C ASN A 386 14.49 -22.65 -3.68
N ALA A 387 15.72 -22.99 -4.08
CA ALA A 387 16.51 -24.10 -3.53
C ALA A 387 17.38 -23.70 -2.33
N SER A 388 17.40 -22.41 -1.93
CA SER A 388 18.32 -21.88 -0.92
C SER A 388 17.63 -21.43 0.37
N PRO A 389 18.37 -21.28 1.50
CA PRO A 389 17.84 -20.67 2.72
C PRO A 389 17.31 -19.25 2.55
N ALA A 390 17.72 -18.53 1.49
CA ALA A 390 17.21 -17.20 1.15
C ALA A 390 15.69 -17.20 0.94
N LYS A 391 15.08 -18.33 0.55
CA LYS A 391 13.63 -18.50 0.49
C LYS A 391 12.94 -18.12 1.79
N ASN A 392 13.53 -18.45 2.94
CA ASN A 392 12.95 -18.11 4.25
C ASN A 392 12.99 -16.60 4.54
N LEU A 393 14.03 -15.91 4.08
CA LEU A 393 14.12 -14.45 4.19
C LEU A 393 13.04 -13.79 3.34
N PHE A 394 12.86 -14.22 2.09
CA PHE A 394 11.79 -13.71 1.24
C PHE A 394 10.39 -13.99 1.81
N ARG A 395 10.18 -15.18 2.40
CA ARG A 395 8.94 -15.50 3.10
C ARG A 395 8.70 -14.57 4.30
N SER A 396 9.75 -14.28 5.08
CA SER A 396 9.69 -13.37 6.23
C SER A 396 9.33 -11.93 5.79
N ILE A 397 9.91 -11.47 4.68
CA ILE A 397 9.57 -10.16 4.09
C ILE A 397 8.12 -10.15 3.60
N ALA A 398 7.68 -11.18 2.87
CA ALA A 398 6.31 -11.29 2.37
C ALA A 398 5.26 -11.32 3.49
N ARG A 399 5.60 -11.84 4.66
CA ARG A 399 4.76 -11.84 5.87
C ARG A 399 4.81 -10.53 6.67
N GLY A 400 5.71 -9.61 6.33
CA GLY A 400 5.95 -8.39 7.09
C GLY A 400 6.64 -8.60 8.44
N ASN A 401 7.19 -9.78 8.71
CA ASN A 401 7.83 -10.11 10.00
C ASN A 401 9.07 -9.24 10.29
N VAL A 402 9.71 -8.69 9.25
CA VAL A 402 10.86 -7.77 9.41
C VAL A 402 10.38 -6.42 9.99
N LEU A 403 9.09 -6.10 9.87
CA LEU A 403 8.44 -4.85 10.25
C LEU A 403 7.77 -4.89 11.63
N ALA A 404 7.60 -6.08 12.20
CA ALA A 404 6.82 -6.33 13.41
C ALA A 404 7.43 -5.75 14.72
N ARG A 405 8.25 -4.68 14.61
CA ARG A 405 8.79 -3.98 15.78
C ARG A 405 7.88 -2.91 16.35
N ALA A 406 6.96 -2.37 15.55
CA ALA A 406 5.98 -1.40 16.01
C ALA A 406 4.84 -2.09 16.76
N SER A 407 4.31 -1.44 17.79
CA SER A 407 3.29 -1.99 18.68
C SER A 407 2.08 -2.49 17.90
N LEU A 408 1.49 -1.66 17.05
CA LEU A 408 0.33 -2.03 16.23
C LEU A 408 0.59 -3.19 15.28
N LEU A 409 1.76 -3.24 14.62
CA LEU A 409 2.12 -4.34 13.70
C LEU A 409 2.37 -5.67 14.43
N SER A 410 2.58 -5.62 15.75
CA SER A 410 2.63 -6.81 16.62
C SER A 410 1.31 -7.11 17.33
N GLY A 411 0.22 -6.48 16.91
CA GLY A 411 -1.13 -6.70 17.45
C GLY A 411 -1.38 -6.04 18.82
N ARG A 412 -0.62 -4.99 19.16
CA ARG A 412 -0.76 -4.27 20.44
C ARG A 412 -0.99 -2.79 20.18
N LEU A 413 -1.83 -2.17 20.99
CA LEU A 413 -1.97 -0.72 20.99
C LEU A 413 -0.67 -0.06 21.50
N PRO A 414 -0.33 1.17 21.03
CA PRO A 414 0.74 1.95 21.62
C PRO A 414 0.46 2.25 23.09
N ASP A 415 1.50 2.16 23.94
CA ASP A 415 1.40 2.42 25.38
C ASP A 415 1.16 3.91 25.69
#